data_d2e55adebfdbc3fa2f25a8e0c5a3e412
#
_entry.id   d2e55adebfdbc3fa2f25a8e0c5a3e412
#
_cell.length_a   1.000
_cell.length_b   1.000
_cell.length_c   1.000
_cell.angle_alpha   90.00
_cell.angle_beta   90.00
_cell.angle_gamma   90.00
#
_symmetry.space_group_name_H-M   'P 1'
#
loop_
_entity.id
_entity.type
_entity.pdbx_description
1 polymer ?
#
loop_
_entity_poly.entity_id
_entity_poly.type
_entity_poly.pdbx_seq_one_letter_code
_entity_poly.pdbx_strand_id
1 'polypeptide(L)'
;MKTILTTPIKAEDIEKLNIGDIVYLNGILVTGRDDVHRRVVHEGMTCPVDFNGGAIFHAGPIIKETPEGYVCVNAGPTSSIRMELDQADFIRMTGLKLIVGKGGMGPKTAEACKKYKCVHGVFVGGCAVSAATHIEKVEGVEWKELGMPEALWIFKVHEFGPLIISIDTKGKNMFEENRKYYASRKEECEAPIIESVADYQKIE
;
A
#
# COMPACT_ATOMS: atom_id res chain seq x y z
N MET A 1 -15.76 -15.75 -5.29
CA MET A 1 -16.34 -14.56 -5.99
C MET A 1 -15.31 -13.47 -5.96
N LYS A 2 -15.06 -12.74 -7.04
CA LYS A 2 -14.10 -11.64 -7.10
C LYS A 2 -14.68 -10.42 -6.37
N THR A 3 -13.98 -9.89 -5.37
CA THR A 3 -14.42 -8.67 -4.67
C THR A 3 -13.82 -7.45 -5.33
N ILE A 4 -14.64 -6.53 -5.80
CA ILE A 4 -14.22 -5.29 -6.45
C ILE A 4 -14.62 -4.12 -5.57
N LEU A 5 -13.65 -3.28 -5.22
CA LEU A 5 -13.86 -2.00 -4.58
C LEU A 5 -13.87 -0.91 -5.67
N THR A 6 -14.66 0.13 -5.48
CA THR A 6 -14.70 1.28 -6.41
C THR A 6 -14.57 2.58 -5.63
N THR A 7 -13.65 3.44 -6.03
CA THR A 7 -13.52 4.78 -5.42
C THR A 7 -14.61 5.73 -5.94
N PRO A 8 -15.22 6.55 -5.06
CA PRO A 8 -14.98 6.63 -3.62
C PRO A 8 -15.54 5.41 -2.86
N ILE A 9 -14.68 4.79 -2.04
CA ILE A 9 -14.99 3.58 -1.27
C ILE A 9 -15.83 3.96 -0.06
N LYS A 10 -16.91 3.22 0.19
CA LYS A 10 -17.75 3.38 1.39
C LYS A 10 -17.22 2.48 2.52
N ALA A 11 -17.42 2.92 3.76
CA ALA A 11 -17.03 2.12 4.92
C ALA A 11 -17.67 0.72 4.91
N GLU A 12 -18.93 0.63 4.52
CA GLU A 12 -19.72 -0.62 4.41
C GLU A 12 -19.07 -1.66 3.46
N ASP A 13 -18.34 -1.19 2.43
CA ASP A 13 -17.70 -2.08 1.46
C ASP A 13 -16.46 -2.77 2.03
N ILE A 14 -15.75 -2.09 2.94
CA ILE A 14 -14.50 -2.58 3.53
C ILE A 14 -14.68 -3.19 4.93
N GLU A 15 -15.75 -2.86 5.67
CA GLU A 15 -16.01 -3.42 7.01
C GLU A 15 -16.23 -4.95 7.00
N LYS A 16 -16.71 -5.50 5.90
CA LYS A 16 -16.91 -6.94 5.69
C LYS A 16 -15.61 -7.69 5.38
N LEU A 17 -14.56 -6.98 4.97
CA LEU A 17 -13.29 -7.57 4.60
C LEU A 17 -12.52 -8.07 5.83
N ASN A 18 -11.74 -9.12 5.62
CA ASN A 18 -10.83 -9.69 6.60
C ASN A 18 -9.42 -9.77 6.03
N ILE A 19 -8.42 -9.86 6.90
CA ILE A 19 -7.05 -10.15 6.47
C ILE A 19 -7.03 -11.44 5.65
N GLY A 20 -6.26 -11.44 4.55
CA GLY A 20 -6.19 -12.54 3.59
C GLY A 20 -7.19 -12.45 2.43
N ASP A 21 -8.25 -11.64 2.52
CA ASP A 21 -9.18 -11.44 1.41
C ASP A 21 -8.47 -10.81 0.21
N ILE A 22 -8.88 -11.23 -1.00
CA ILE A 22 -8.35 -10.70 -2.25
C ILE A 22 -9.38 -9.75 -2.86
N VAL A 23 -8.93 -8.52 -3.10
CA VAL A 23 -9.77 -7.47 -3.71
C VAL A 23 -9.11 -6.89 -4.95
N TYR A 24 -9.91 -6.23 -5.78
CA TYR A 24 -9.49 -5.47 -6.94
C TYR A 24 -10.07 -4.06 -6.85
N LEU A 25 -9.38 -3.07 -7.40
CA LEU A 25 -9.81 -1.67 -7.34
C LEU A 25 -10.20 -1.14 -8.72
N ASN A 26 -11.35 -0.47 -8.78
CA ASN A 26 -11.79 0.36 -9.88
C ASN A 26 -11.83 1.84 -9.48
N GLY A 27 -11.75 2.73 -10.46
CA GLY A 27 -11.88 4.17 -10.26
C GLY A 27 -10.55 4.88 -10.09
N ILE A 28 -10.43 5.76 -9.10
CA ILE A 28 -9.23 6.61 -8.92
C ILE A 28 -8.29 6.01 -7.89
N LEU A 29 -7.03 5.87 -8.28
CA LEU A 29 -5.91 5.49 -7.44
C LEU A 29 -4.81 6.56 -7.54
N VAL A 30 -4.39 7.13 -6.42
CA VAL A 30 -3.40 8.22 -6.41
C VAL A 30 -2.09 7.73 -5.82
N THR A 31 -0.95 8.01 -6.47
CA THR A 31 0.35 7.69 -5.88
C THR A 31 0.70 8.66 -4.76
N GLY A 32 1.41 8.18 -3.75
CA GLY A 32 1.95 9.03 -2.69
C GLY A 32 2.91 8.24 -1.82
N ARG A 33 4.05 8.86 -1.53
CA ARG A 33 5.13 8.26 -0.74
C ARG A 33 5.57 9.20 0.37
N ASP A 34 6.83 9.14 0.74
CA ASP A 34 7.43 9.82 1.89
C ASP A 34 7.16 11.32 1.89
N ASP A 35 7.44 12.02 0.77
CA ASP A 35 7.29 13.48 0.70
C ASP A 35 5.83 13.94 0.70
N VAL A 36 4.92 13.15 0.14
CA VAL A 36 3.48 13.44 0.21
C VAL A 36 2.99 13.36 1.66
N HIS A 37 3.37 12.30 2.38
CA HIS A 37 3.01 12.15 3.79
C HIS A 37 3.61 13.28 4.63
N ARG A 38 4.89 13.61 4.43
CA ARG A 38 5.55 14.70 5.12
C ARG A 38 4.85 16.05 4.91
N ARG A 39 4.49 16.39 3.67
CA ARG A 39 3.77 17.64 3.35
C ARG A 39 2.43 17.74 4.06
N VAL A 40 1.66 16.67 4.05
CA VAL A 40 0.33 16.69 4.66
C VAL A 40 0.42 16.68 6.19
N VAL A 41 1.26 15.79 6.76
CA VAL A 41 1.28 15.53 8.20
C VAL A 41 2.15 16.54 8.96
N HIS A 42 3.34 16.86 8.46
CA HIS A 42 4.30 17.70 9.18
C HIS A 42 4.28 19.15 8.74
N GLU A 43 4.07 19.41 7.46
CA GLU A 43 4.02 20.79 6.95
C GLU A 43 2.59 21.35 6.98
N GLY A 44 1.57 20.51 7.25
CA GLY A 44 0.17 20.92 7.36
C GLY A 44 -0.42 21.44 6.04
N MET A 45 0.16 21.05 4.91
CA MET A 45 -0.32 21.46 3.60
C MET A 45 -1.65 20.77 3.27
N THR A 46 -2.58 21.53 2.75
CA THR A 46 -3.82 20.95 2.20
C THR A 46 -3.46 20.10 0.98
N CYS A 47 -3.84 18.83 1.02
CA CYS A 47 -3.63 17.93 -0.11
C CYS A 47 -4.45 18.42 -1.32
N PRO A 48 -3.84 18.58 -2.52
CA PRO A 48 -4.56 19.06 -3.70
C PRO A 48 -5.52 18.02 -4.28
N VAL A 49 -5.40 16.75 -3.82
CA VAL A 49 -6.28 15.64 -4.21
C VAL A 49 -7.19 15.30 -3.04
N ASP A 50 -8.49 15.15 -3.30
CA ASP A 50 -9.44 14.66 -2.30
C ASP A 50 -9.28 13.14 -2.12
N PHE A 51 -8.83 12.73 -0.92
CA PHE A 51 -8.70 11.32 -0.54
C PHE A 51 -9.91 10.80 0.27
N ASN A 52 -10.95 11.59 0.45
CA ASN A 52 -12.12 11.12 1.19
C ASN A 52 -12.81 9.97 0.44
N GLY A 53 -12.82 8.78 1.04
CA GLY A 53 -13.21 7.54 0.35
C GLY A 53 -12.19 7.05 -0.69
N GLY A 54 -11.03 7.68 -0.78
CA GLY A 54 -10.01 7.43 -1.79
C GLY A 54 -9.09 6.26 -1.49
N ALA A 55 -8.20 6.00 -2.46
CA ALA A 55 -7.14 5.02 -2.38
C ALA A 55 -5.78 5.67 -2.67
N ILE A 56 -4.78 5.39 -1.83
CA ILE A 56 -3.39 5.79 -2.05
C ILE A 56 -2.54 4.58 -2.45
N PHE A 57 -1.65 4.79 -3.41
CA PHE A 57 -0.66 3.79 -3.81
C PHE A 57 0.74 4.24 -3.40
N HIS A 58 1.35 3.52 -2.49
CA HIS A 58 2.74 3.70 -2.10
C HIS A 58 3.65 3.25 -3.24
N ALA A 59 3.79 4.08 -4.25
CA ALA A 59 4.56 3.78 -5.45
C ALA A 59 5.21 5.04 -6.02
N GLY A 60 6.38 4.85 -6.62
CA GLY A 60 7.02 5.85 -7.47
C GLY A 60 6.95 5.37 -8.91
N PRO A 61 6.03 5.88 -9.74
CA PRO A 61 5.86 5.40 -11.10
C PRO A 61 6.93 5.94 -12.04
N ILE A 62 7.05 5.30 -13.21
CA ILE A 62 7.74 5.85 -14.37
C ILE A 62 6.66 6.31 -15.35
N ILE A 63 6.63 7.59 -15.60
CA ILE A 63 5.66 8.24 -16.49
C ILE A 63 6.38 8.77 -17.72
N LYS A 64 5.81 8.52 -18.88
CA LYS A 64 6.22 9.10 -20.14
C LYS A 64 5.28 10.22 -20.53
N GLU A 65 5.82 11.39 -20.84
CA GLU A 65 5.06 12.49 -21.46
C GLU A 65 4.89 12.22 -22.95
N THR A 66 3.70 12.42 -23.46
CA THR A 66 3.33 12.32 -24.88
C THR A 66 2.53 13.55 -25.30
N PRO A 67 2.37 13.80 -26.61
CA PRO A 67 1.52 14.91 -27.08
C PRO A 67 0.07 14.82 -26.58
N GLU A 68 -0.43 13.60 -26.31
CA GLU A 68 -1.78 13.33 -25.83
C GLU A 68 -1.90 13.36 -24.29
N GLY A 69 -0.79 13.58 -23.56
CA GLY A 69 -0.74 13.63 -22.10
C GLY A 69 0.29 12.66 -21.50
N TYR A 70 -0.06 12.02 -20.41
CA TYR A 70 0.83 11.14 -19.65
C TYR A 70 0.48 9.67 -19.85
N VAL A 71 1.51 8.82 -19.95
CA VAL A 71 1.37 7.35 -20.01
C VAL A 71 2.19 6.74 -18.88
N CYS A 72 1.57 5.89 -18.06
CA CYS A 72 2.26 5.14 -17.03
C CYS A 72 2.94 3.91 -17.66
N VAL A 73 4.27 3.89 -17.62
CA VAL A 73 5.08 2.79 -18.15
C VAL A 73 5.29 1.71 -17.08
N ASN A 74 5.39 2.15 -15.82
CA ASN A 74 5.73 1.29 -14.70
C ASN A 74 5.19 1.92 -13.40
N ALA A 75 4.56 1.10 -12.54
CA ALA A 75 4.04 1.54 -11.25
C ALA A 75 4.31 0.47 -10.18
N GLY A 76 5.56 0.37 -9.73
CA GLY A 76 5.97 -0.60 -8.71
C GLY A 76 5.72 -0.11 -7.28
N PRO A 77 5.15 -0.96 -6.39
CA PRO A 77 4.94 -0.58 -5.00
C PRO A 77 6.26 -0.42 -4.25
N THR A 78 6.33 0.61 -3.39
CA THR A 78 7.40 0.77 -2.40
C THR A 78 7.02 0.13 -1.06
N SER A 79 7.99 -0.09 -0.18
CA SER A 79 7.74 -0.67 1.14
C SER A 79 6.93 0.28 2.02
N SER A 80 5.71 -0.14 2.37
CA SER A 80 4.74 0.69 3.10
C SER A 80 5.19 1.05 4.52
N ILE A 81 6.00 0.20 5.16
CA ILE A 81 6.49 0.45 6.53
C ILE A 81 7.24 1.78 6.67
N ARG A 82 7.75 2.34 5.58
CA ARG A 82 8.43 3.64 5.59
C ARG A 82 7.51 4.77 6.01
N MET A 83 6.22 4.68 5.65
CA MET A 83 5.19 5.66 5.98
C MET A 83 4.51 5.39 7.34
N GLU A 84 4.91 4.36 8.09
CA GLU A 84 4.26 3.96 9.35
C GLU A 84 4.15 5.10 10.38
N LEU A 85 5.13 5.99 10.43
CA LEU A 85 5.12 7.09 11.39
C LEU A 85 4.01 8.11 11.11
N ASP A 86 3.66 8.30 9.85
CA ASP A 86 2.77 9.36 9.36
C ASP A 86 1.41 8.83 8.91
N GLN A 87 1.32 7.54 8.57
CA GLN A 87 0.14 6.97 7.93
C GLN A 87 -1.13 7.11 8.77
N ALA A 88 -1.03 6.97 10.09
CA ALA A 88 -2.19 7.10 10.98
C ALA A 88 -2.80 8.52 10.94
N ASP A 89 -1.94 9.54 10.94
CA ASP A 89 -2.37 10.93 10.82
C ASP A 89 -2.85 11.26 9.41
N PHE A 90 -2.19 10.71 8.38
CA PHE A 90 -2.64 10.85 7.00
C PHE A 90 -4.06 10.32 6.81
N ILE A 91 -4.38 9.11 7.30
CA ILE A 91 -5.74 8.54 7.26
C ILE A 91 -6.73 9.47 7.95
N ARG A 92 -6.39 9.96 9.16
CA ARG A 92 -7.24 10.85 9.96
C ARG A 92 -7.54 12.16 9.25
N MET A 93 -6.51 12.76 8.63
CA MET A 93 -6.61 14.09 7.99
C MET A 93 -7.33 14.03 6.64
N THR A 94 -7.20 12.94 5.91
CA THR A 94 -7.65 12.84 4.52
C THR A 94 -8.92 12.02 4.31
N GLY A 95 -9.32 11.22 5.28
CA GLY A 95 -10.48 10.31 5.12
C GLY A 95 -10.23 9.11 4.21
N LEU A 96 -8.95 8.80 3.95
CA LEU A 96 -8.51 7.66 3.13
C LEU A 96 -9.15 6.34 3.56
N LYS A 97 -9.49 5.46 2.60
CA LYS A 97 -10.13 4.16 2.84
C LYS A 97 -9.30 2.95 2.42
N LEU A 98 -8.39 3.12 1.47
CA LEU A 98 -7.54 2.04 1.00
C LEU A 98 -6.10 2.51 0.85
N ILE A 99 -5.19 1.81 1.51
CA ILE A 99 -3.75 1.94 1.29
C ILE A 99 -3.32 0.75 0.43
N VAL A 100 -2.65 1.02 -0.67
CA VAL A 100 -2.03 -0.01 -1.51
C VAL A 100 -0.52 0.12 -1.43
N GLY A 101 0.17 -0.98 -1.11
CA GLY A 101 1.62 -0.93 -1.02
C GLY A 101 2.28 -2.30 -1.05
N LYS A 102 3.48 -2.38 -0.52
CA LYS A 102 4.30 -3.61 -0.47
C LYS A 102 4.75 -3.89 0.96
N GLY A 103 4.68 -5.16 1.36
CA GLY A 103 4.99 -5.57 2.72
C GLY A 103 3.91 -5.14 3.71
N GLY A 104 4.21 -5.20 5.00
CA GLY A 104 3.28 -4.82 6.06
C GLY A 104 3.43 -3.36 6.48
N MET A 105 2.53 -2.98 7.37
CA MET A 105 2.60 -1.76 8.17
C MET A 105 2.49 -2.11 9.66
N GLY A 106 2.77 -1.17 10.52
CA GLY A 106 2.86 -1.40 11.96
C GLY A 106 1.56 -1.19 12.72
N PRO A 107 1.63 -1.22 14.06
CA PRO A 107 0.47 -1.16 14.94
C PRO A 107 -0.26 0.18 14.92
N LYS A 108 0.44 1.31 14.69
CA LYS A 108 -0.20 2.62 14.60
C LYS A 108 -1.16 2.71 13.42
N THR A 109 -0.70 2.21 12.26
CA THR A 109 -1.55 2.12 11.07
C THR A 109 -2.72 1.16 11.29
N ALA A 110 -2.51 0.01 11.94
CA ALA A 110 -3.58 -0.94 12.23
C ALA A 110 -4.66 -0.33 13.14
N GLU A 111 -4.26 0.43 14.16
CA GLU A 111 -5.19 1.15 15.03
C GLU A 111 -5.96 2.23 14.26
N ALA A 112 -5.29 2.99 13.41
CA ALA A 112 -5.94 3.99 12.56
C ALA A 112 -6.93 3.36 11.57
N CYS A 113 -6.58 2.22 10.96
CA CYS A 113 -7.47 1.44 10.10
C CYS A 113 -8.75 1.03 10.83
N LYS A 114 -8.63 0.58 12.07
CA LYS A 114 -9.78 0.26 12.92
C LYS A 114 -10.64 1.49 13.23
N LYS A 115 -9.99 2.57 13.66
CA LYS A 115 -10.66 3.79 14.12
C LYS A 115 -11.37 4.55 13.01
N TYR A 116 -10.72 4.70 11.86
CA TYR A 116 -11.19 5.53 10.75
C TYR A 116 -11.78 4.73 9.58
N LYS A 117 -11.91 3.40 9.75
CA LYS A 117 -12.42 2.49 8.71
C LYS A 117 -11.62 2.66 7.42
N CYS A 118 -10.39 2.15 7.46
CA CYS A 118 -9.47 2.05 6.34
C CYS A 118 -8.92 0.62 6.28
N VAL A 119 -8.40 0.20 5.16
CA VAL A 119 -7.73 -1.11 4.99
C VAL A 119 -6.39 -0.94 4.30
N HIS A 120 -5.45 -1.86 4.56
CA HIS A 120 -4.20 -1.95 3.83
C HIS A 120 -4.22 -3.19 2.94
N GLY A 121 -4.03 -2.98 1.64
CA GLY A 121 -3.91 -4.01 0.61
C GLY A 121 -2.47 -4.13 0.11
N VAL A 122 -1.93 -5.34 0.10
CA VAL A 122 -0.60 -5.62 -0.44
C VAL A 122 -0.71 -5.92 -1.93
N PHE A 123 0.03 -5.18 -2.75
CA PHE A 123 0.30 -5.51 -4.14
C PHE A 123 1.64 -6.23 -4.25
N VAL A 124 1.78 -7.11 -5.24
CA VAL A 124 2.97 -7.93 -5.43
C VAL A 124 4.17 -7.06 -5.83
N GLY A 125 5.29 -7.21 -5.12
CA GLY A 125 6.55 -6.57 -5.49
C GLY A 125 7.17 -7.20 -6.74
N GLY A 126 7.95 -6.40 -7.50
CA GLY A 126 8.58 -6.86 -8.74
C GLY A 126 7.67 -6.90 -9.98
N CYS A 127 6.36 -6.65 -9.83
CA CYS A 127 5.36 -6.69 -10.89
C CYS A 127 4.91 -5.31 -11.38
N ALA A 128 5.83 -4.36 -11.45
CA ALA A 128 5.53 -2.95 -11.72
C ALA A 128 4.94 -2.70 -13.13
N VAL A 129 5.34 -3.49 -14.12
CA VAL A 129 4.76 -3.44 -15.47
C VAL A 129 3.34 -3.98 -15.46
N SER A 130 3.09 -5.09 -14.74
CA SER A 130 1.73 -5.63 -14.57
C SER A 130 0.80 -4.62 -13.88
N ALA A 131 1.30 -3.86 -12.88
CA ALA A 131 0.51 -2.78 -12.28
C ALA A 131 0.11 -1.74 -13.32
N ALA A 132 1.03 -1.35 -14.23
CA ALA A 132 0.76 -0.36 -15.27
C ALA A 132 -0.31 -0.82 -16.27
N THR A 133 -0.47 -2.13 -16.52
CA THR A 133 -1.52 -2.63 -17.43
C THR A 133 -2.94 -2.46 -16.90
N HIS A 134 -3.10 -2.23 -15.60
CA HIS A 134 -4.39 -1.93 -14.97
C HIS A 134 -4.71 -0.44 -14.89
N ILE A 135 -3.79 0.42 -15.36
CA ILE A 135 -3.97 1.88 -15.42
C ILE A 135 -4.53 2.22 -16.80
N GLU A 136 -5.81 2.56 -16.85
CA GLU A 136 -6.47 2.95 -18.10
C GLU A 136 -6.01 4.33 -18.58
N LYS A 137 -5.76 5.24 -17.62
CA LYS A 137 -5.41 6.62 -17.92
C LYS A 137 -4.69 7.28 -16.76
N VAL A 138 -3.74 8.16 -17.06
CA VAL A 138 -3.20 9.13 -16.12
C VAL A 138 -4.04 10.39 -16.24
N GLU A 139 -4.89 10.67 -15.25
CA GLU A 139 -5.82 11.80 -15.28
C GLU A 139 -5.12 13.13 -15.01
N GLY A 140 -4.01 13.10 -14.23
CA GLY A 140 -3.26 14.29 -13.90
C GLY A 140 -2.11 14.03 -12.94
N VAL A 141 -1.45 15.11 -12.56
CA VAL A 141 -0.36 15.13 -11.59
C VAL A 141 -0.44 16.38 -10.73
N GLU A 142 -0.27 16.21 -9.43
CA GLU A 142 -0.13 17.30 -8.47
C GLU A 142 1.22 17.20 -7.77
N TRP A 143 1.70 18.32 -7.26
CA TRP A 143 3.03 18.41 -6.62
C TRP A 143 4.17 17.84 -7.48
N LYS A 144 4.12 18.14 -8.78
CA LYS A 144 5.11 17.65 -9.77
C LYS A 144 6.55 18.07 -9.42
N GLU A 145 6.71 19.17 -8.69
CA GLU A 145 8.01 19.66 -8.21
C GLU A 145 8.71 18.73 -7.20
N LEU A 146 7.99 17.78 -6.59
CA LEU A 146 8.60 16.72 -5.76
C LEU A 146 9.39 15.72 -6.61
N GLY A 147 9.29 15.81 -7.93
CA GLY A 147 9.86 14.85 -8.86
C GLY A 147 8.94 13.65 -9.13
N MET A 148 9.21 12.99 -10.26
CA MET A 148 8.34 11.92 -10.77
C MET A 148 7.99 10.82 -9.74
N PRO A 149 8.94 10.31 -8.90
CA PRO A 149 8.62 9.23 -7.96
C PRO A 149 7.85 9.67 -6.72
N GLU A 150 7.83 10.97 -6.40
CA GLU A 150 7.19 11.50 -5.18
C GLU A 150 5.93 12.33 -5.47
N ALA A 151 5.71 12.72 -6.73
CA ALA A 151 4.50 13.46 -7.13
C ALA A 151 3.22 12.63 -6.94
N LEU A 152 2.11 13.33 -6.77
CA LEU A 152 0.77 12.74 -6.72
C LEU A 152 0.28 12.47 -8.14
N TRP A 153 0.47 11.28 -8.67
CA TRP A 153 -0.08 10.85 -9.94
C TRP A 153 -1.49 10.30 -9.75
N ILE A 154 -2.44 10.84 -10.49
CA ILE A 154 -3.85 10.48 -10.42
C ILE A 154 -4.14 9.48 -11.54
N PHE A 155 -4.36 8.22 -11.17
CA PHE A 155 -4.62 7.13 -12.10
C PHE A 155 -6.09 6.76 -12.12
N LYS A 156 -6.66 6.61 -13.29
CA LYS A 156 -7.90 5.87 -13.49
C LYS A 156 -7.53 4.40 -13.70
N VAL A 157 -8.04 3.53 -12.85
CA VAL A 157 -7.70 2.10 -12.86
C VAL A 157 -8.92 1.22 -13.05
N HIS A 158 -8.69 0.07 -13.70
CA HIS A 158 -9.66 -0.98 -13.87
C HIS A 158 -9.11 -2.31 -13.37
N GLU A 159 -9.84 -2.90 -12.42
CA GLU A 159 -9.49 -4.17 -11.77
C GLU A 159 -8.03 -4.23 -11.29
N PHE A 160 -7.53 -3.11 -10.76
CA PHE A 160 -6.18 -3.02 -10.24
C PHE A 160 -5.98 -4.00 -9.08
N GLY A 161 -5.10 -4.96 -9.26
CA GLY A 161 -4.89 -6.04 -8.30
C GLY A 161 -4.23 -7.26 -8.93
N PRO A 162 -4.25 -8.42 -8.24
CA PRO A 162 -4.89 -8.67 -6.95
C PRO A 162 -4.24 -7.92 -5.79
N LEU A 163 -5.05 -7.44 -4.84
CA LEU A 163 -4.63 -6.83 -3.58
C LEU A 163 -5.01 -7.78 -2.44
N ILE A 164 -4.04 -8.18 -1.63
CA ILE A 164 -4.30 -9.01 -0.45
C ILE A 164 -4.48 -8.09 0.75
N ILE A 165 -5.65 -8.12 1.40
CA ILE A 165 -5.90 -7.34 2.60
C ILE A 165 -4.99 -7.81 3.73
N SER A 166 -4.10 -6.95 4.18
CA SER A 166 -3.14 -7.27 5.23
C SER A 166 -3.44 -6.57 6.55
N ILE A 167 -4.22 -5.47 6.53
CA ILE A 167 -4.80 -4.85 7.72
C ILE A 167 -6.27 -4.57 7.43
N ASP A 168 -7.16 -5.07 8.28
CA ASP A 168 -8.61 -4.88 8.14
C ASP A 168 -9.15 -3.77 9.06
N THR A 169 -10.43 -3.45 8.91
CA THR A 169 -11.13 -2.44 9.73
C THR A 169 -11.39 -2.88 11.18
N LYS A 170 -11.01 -4.10 11.56
CA LYS A 170 -11.06 -4.62 12.93
C LYS A 170 -9.71 -4.43 13.64
N GLY A 171 -8.69 -3.98 12.89
CA GLY A 171 -7.32 -3.76 13.37
C GLY A 171 -6.47 -5.02 13.39
N LYS A 172 -6.93 -6.12 12.76
CA LYS A 172 -6.09 -7.29 12.56
C LYS A 172 -4.99 -6.98 11.56
N ASN A 173 -3.78 -7.47 11.82
CA ASN A 173 -2.61 -7.26 10.98
C ASN A 173 -1.96 -8.61 10.66
N MET A 174 -2.07 -9.04 9.41
CA MET A 174 -1.59 -10.32 8.92
C MET A 174 -0.08 -10.51 9.15
N PHE A 175 0.71 -9.45 8.95
CA PHE A 175 2.17 -9.52 9.14
C PHE A 175 2.54 -9.68 10.61
N GLU A 176 1.81 -9.03 11.52
CA GLU A 176 1.99 -9.19 12.96
C GLU A 176 1.60 -10.60 13.45
N GLU A 177 0.46 -11.10 12.98
CA GLU A 177 0.00 -12.43 13.30
C GLU A 177 0.99 -13.49 12.81
N ASN A 178 1.42 -13.39 11.56
CA ASN A 178 2.42 -14.28 10.98
C ASN A 178 3.77 -14.22 11.72
N ARG A 179 4.23 -13.01 12.07
CA ARG A 179 5.48 -12.86 12.85
C ARG A 179 5.42 -13.58 14.18
N LYS A 180 4.30 -13.45 14.91
CA LYS A 180 4.10 -14.16 16.19
C LYS A 180 4.08 -15.68 15.99
N TYR A 181 3.35 -16.14 14.98
CA TYR A 181 3.26 -17.55 14.66
C TYR A 181 4.63 -18.15 14.31
N TYR A 182 5.39 -17.53 13.42
CA TYR A 182 6.71 -18.05 13.04
C TYR A 182 7.73 -17.92 14.17
N ALA A 183 7.68 -16.87 14.98
CA ALA A 183 8.55 -16.73 16.15
C ALA A 183 8.32 -17.85 17.15
N SER A 184 7.09 -18.30 17.35
CA SER A 184 6.78 -19.42 18.28
C SER A 184 7.29 -20.78 17.79
N ARG A 185 7.62 -20.91 16.50
CA ARG A 185 8.14 -22.15 15.90
C ARG A 185 9.64 -22.10 15.58
N LYS A 186 10.28 -20.99 15.94
CA LYS A 186 11.68 -20.74 15.58
C LYS A 186 12.60 -21.87 16.04
N GLU A 187 12.55 -22.23 17.32
CA GLU A 187 13.40 -23.26 17.89
C GLU A 187 13.21 -24.63 17.23
N GLU A 188 11.95 -25.01 16.96
CA GLU A 188 11.63 -26.26 16.26
C GLU A 188 12.25 -26.31 14.86
N CYS A 189 12.19 -25.18 14.13
CA CYS A 189 12.70 -25.09 12.75
C CYS A 189 14.24 -24.95 12.70
N GLU A 190 14.84 -24.28 13.67
CA GLU A 190 16.28 -24.03 13.70
C GLU A 190 17.10 -25.25 14.19
N ALA A 191 16.53 -26.05 15.10
CA ALA A 191 17.26 -27.19 15.70
C ALA A 191 17.88 -28.14 14.66
N PRO A 192 17.14 -28.65 13.64
CA PRO A 192 17.74 -29.56 12.65
C PRO A 192 18.75 -28.83 11.73
N ILE A 193 18.61 -27.51 11.52
CA ILE A 193 19.59 -26.73 10.73
C ILE A 193 20.89 -26.59 11.53
N ILE A 194 20.79 -26.21 12.81
CA ILE A 194 21.95 -26.08 13.71
C ILE A 194 22.70 -27.39 13.78
N GLU A 195 21.99 -28.51 13.95
CA GLU A 195 22.59 -29.85 13.98
C GLU A 195 23.32 -30.17 12.67
N SER A 196 22.71 -29.84 11.52
CA SER A 196 23.30 -30.13 10.18
C SER A 196 24.55 -29.31 9.87
N VAL A 197 24.77 -28.18 10.55
CA VAL A 197 25.94 -27.30 10.37
C VAL A 197 26.88 -27.26 11.56
N ALA A 198 26.69 -28.18 12.54
CA ALA A 198 27.49 -28.20 13.76
C ALA A 198 29.01 -28.37 13.49
N ASP A 199 29.36 -29.12 12.44
CA ASP A 199 30.75 -29.37 12.02
C ASP A 199 31.26 -28.33 10.99
N TYR A 200 30.47 -27.31 10.66
CA TYR A 200 30.88 -26.30 9.69
C TYR A 200 31.96 -25.40 10.27
N GLN A 201 33.18 -25.52 9.74
CA GLN A 201 34.28 -24.61 10.05
C GLN A 201 34.21 -23.38 9.17
N LYS A 202 34.11 -22.21 9.80
CA LYS A 202 34.17 -20.93 9.10
C LYS A 202 35.53 -20.81 8.43
N ILE A 203 35.58 -20.66 7.13
CA ILE A 203 36.79 -20.32 6.39
C ILE A 203 37.14 -18.88 6.77
N GLU A 204 38.30 -18.69 7.41
CA GLU A 204 38.86 -17.40 7.76
C GLU A 204 39.43 -16.68 6.51
#